data_2eb9df1af7ca8733ee847e6ff1c2f971
#
_entry.id   2eb9df1af7ca8733ee847e6ff1c2f971
#
_cell.length_a   1.000
_cell.length_b   1.000
_cell.length_c   1.000
_cell.angle_alpha   90.00
_cell.angle_beta   90.00
_cell.angle_gamma   90.00
#
_symmetry.space_group_name_H-M   'P 1'
#
loop_
_entity.id
_entity.type
_entity.pdbx_description
1 polymer ?
#
loop_
_entity_poly.entity_id
_entity_poly.type
_entity_poly.pdbx_seq_one_letter_code
_entity_poly.pdbx_strand_id
1 'polypeptide(L)'
;YAGMDRFACRKQVIADLEAQGLLVKTDPHQHAVGHCYRCDTVVEPRLSKQWFVRMKPLAEPAIEAVRTGKIVFVPQRWEKTYFEWMENIRDWCISRQIWWGHRIPVYTCTPCGHEWAAKTAPNTCPKCGAAADQITQDEDVLDTWFSSWLWPFSTFGWPADHPDLKFY
;
A
#
# COMPACT_ATOMS: atom_id res chain seq x y z
N TYR A 1 -20.32 -18.48 11.62
CA TYR A 1 -18.89 -18.80 11.82
C TYR A 1 -18.10 -17.65 12.42
N ALA A 2 -18.70 -16.45 12.55
CA ALA A 2 -18.04 -15.29 13.14
C ALA A 2 -17.56 -15.59 14.59
N GLY A 3 -16.29 -15.25 14.89
CA GLY A 3 -15.68 -15.48 16.19
C GLY A 3 -15.15 -16.89 16.45
N MET A 4 -15.33 -17.83 15.54
CA MET A 4 -14.76 -19.17 15.64
C MET A 4 -13.26 -19.17 15.33
N ASP A 5 -12.51 -20.05 16.00
CA ASP A 5 -11.17 -20.39 15.56
C ASP A 5 -11.20 -20.94 14.13
N ARG A 6 -10.25 -20.52 13.30
CA ARG A 6 -10.24 -20.83 11.85
C ARG A 6 -10.17 -22.34 11.56
N PHE A 7 -9.47 -23.13 12.38
CA PHE A 7 -9.38 -24.57 12.18
C PHE A 7 -10.66 -25.28 12.63
N ALA A 8 -11.28 -24.79 13.71
CA ALA A 8 -12.61 -25.25 14.13
C ALA A 8 -13.67 -24.88 13.09
N CYS A 9 -13.61 -23.66 12.56
CA CYS A 9 -14.48 -23.17 11.49
C CYS A 9 -14.41 -24.06 10.24
N ARG A 10 -13.22 -24.44 9.77
CA ARG A 10 -13.05 -25.33 8.61
C ARG A 10 -13.76 -26.67 8.81
N LYS A 11 -13.61 -27.27 9.99
CA LYS A 11 -14.28 -28.53 10.31
C LYS A 11 -15.80 -28.37 10.31
N GLN A 12 -16.30 -27.28 10.90
CA GLN A 12 -17.72 -27.01 10.97
C GLN A 12 -18.32 -26.77 9.57
N VAL A 13 -17.63 -25.99 8.71
CA VAL A 13 -18.09 -25.75 7.33
C VAL A 13 -18.23 -27.07 6.55
N ILE A 14 -17.26 -27.97 6.69
CA ILE A 14 -17.31 -29.26 6.01
C ILE A 14 -18.52 -30.08 6.52
N ALA A 15 -18.74 -30.14 7.83
CA ALA A 15 -19.85 -30.85 8.42
C ALA A 15 -21.23 -30.28 7.99
N ASP A 16 -21.32 -28.94 7.93
CA ASP A 16 -22.55 -28.25 7.50
C ASP A 16 -22.85 -28.48 6.01
N LEU A 17 -21.84 -28.51 5.16
CA LEU A 17 -21.99 -28.83 3.74
C LEU A 17 -22.38 -30.31 3.52
N GLU A 18 -21.82 -31.20 4.31
CA GLU A 18 -22.20 -32.63 4.30
C GLU A 18 -23.64 -32.82 4.73
N ALA A 19 -24.07 -32.19 5.82
CA ALA A 19 -25.42 -32.22 6.31
C ALA A 19 -26.46 -31.69 5.31
N GLN A 20 -26.07 -30.72 4.47
CA GLN A 20 -26.90 -30.14 3.42
C GLN A 20 -26.84 -30.94 2.09
N GLY A 21 -26.04 -32.00 2.01
CA GLY A 21 -25.83 -32.76 0.78
C GLY A 21 -25.10 -32.00 -0.32
N LEU A 22 -24.38 -30.93 0.04
CA LEU A 22 -23.62 -30.07 -0.89
C LEU A 22 -22.15 -30.48 -1.02
N LEU A 23 -21.62 -31.31 -0.10
CA LEU A 23 -20.26 -31.82 -0.16
C LEU A 23 -20.18 -33.00 -1.14
N VAL A 24 -19.46 -32.78 -2.25
CA VAL A 24 -19.26 -33.84 -3.26
C VAL A 24 -18.18 -34.82 -2.82
N LYS A 25 -17.01 -34.32 -2.42
CA LYS A 25 -15.90 -35.12 -1.89
C LYS A 25 -14.84 -34.22 -1.24
N THR A 26 -13.99 -34.85 -0.44
CA THR A 26 -12.79 -34.24 0.13
C THR A 26 -11.57 -35.02 -0.36
N ASP A 27 -10.66 -34.38 -1.09
CA ASP A 27 -9.43 -35.01 -1.57
C ASP A 27 -8.21 -34.47 -0.78
N PRO A 28 -7.25 -35.33 -0.45
CA PRO A 28 -5.94 -34.84 0.04
C PRO A 28 -5.25 -33.96 -0.99
N HIS A 29 -4.80 -32.80 -0.56
CA HIS A 29 -4.06 -31.87 -1.41
C HIS A 29 -2.75 -31.45 -0.76
N GLN A 30 -1.63 -31.70 -1.46
CA GLN A 30 -0.30 -31.33 -0.98
C GLN A 30 0.11 -30.01 -1.63
N HIS A 31 0.38 -29.00 -0.81
CA HIS A 31 0.84 -27.69 -1.25
C HIS A 31 1.71 -27.04 -0.18
N ALA A 32 2.51 -26.03 -0.59
CA ALA A 32 3.27 -25.23 0.34
C ALA A 32 2.36 -24.26 1.10
N VAL A 33 2.43 -24.27 2.42
CA VAL A 33 1.67 -23.39 3.31
C VAL A 33 2.63 -22.41 3.95
N GLY A 34 2.32 -21.10 3.83
CA GLY A 34 3.11 -20.05 4.46
C GLY A 34 2.95 -20.08 5.99
N HIS A 35 4.05 -20.00 6.70
CA HIS A 35 4.09 -19.91 8.15
C HIS A 35 4.80 -18.65 8.62
N CYS A 36 4.36 -18.10 9.75
CA CYS A 36 5.07 -17.00 10.39
C CYS A 36 6.44 -17.48 10.88
N TYR A 37 7.51 -16.84 10.43
CA TYR A 37 8.89 -17.21 10.80
C TYR A 37 9.17 -17.08 12.31
N ARG A 38 8.32 -16.37 13.05
CA ARG A 38 8.52 -16.13 14.48
C ARG A 38 7.76 -17.09 15.39
N CYS A 39 6.52 -17.41 15.07
CA CYS A 39 5.65 -18.24 15.92
C CYS A 39 5.11 -19.48 15.21
N ASP A 40 5.57 -19.77 13.99
CA ASP A 40 5.17 -20.90 13.16
C ASP A 40 3.65 -21.03 12.90
N THR A 41 2.89 -19.98 13.17
CA THR A 41 1.47 -19.97 12.87
C THR A 41 1.24 -19.89 11.36
N VAL A 42 0.33 -20.70 10.84
CA VAL A 42 -0.10 -20.65 9.44
C VAL A 42 -0.60 -19.24 9.09
N VAL A 43 -0.05 -18.67 8.03
CA VAL A 43 -0.47 -17.35 7.51
C VAL A 43 -1.60 -17.53 6.52
N GLU A 44 -2.65 -16.74 6.70
CA GLU A 44 -3.81 -16.73 5.79
C GLU A 44 -3.98 -15.33 5.18
N PRO A 45 -4.27 -15.24 3.86
CA PRO A 45 -4.54 -13.96 3.22
C PRO A 45 -5.77 -13.29 3.84
N ARG A 46 -5.65 -12.01 4.19
CA ARG A 46 -6.73 -11.20 4.71
C ARG A 46 -6.80 -9.88 3.97
N LEU A 47 -7.98 -9.52 3.50
CA LEU A 47 -8.21 -8.21 2.93
C LEU A 47 -8.25 -7.16 4.04
N SER A 48 -7.56 -6.06 3.82
CA SER A 48 -7.58 -4.87 4.69
C SER A 48 -7.54 -3.61 3.84
N LYS A 49 -8.01 -2.50 4.39
CA LYS A 49 -7.86 -1.20 3.73
C LYS A 49 -6.36 -0.85 3.70
N GLN A 50 -5.89 -0.37 2.56
CA GLN A 50 -4.51 0.02 2.36
C GLN A 50 -4.47 1.32 1.56
N TRP A 51 -3.40 2.08 1.72
CA TRP A 51 -3.12 3.26 0.91
C TRP A 51 -2.38 2.89 -0.36
N PHE A 52 -2.85 3.42 -1.49
CA PHE A 52 -2.26 3.17 -2.79
C PHE A 52 -1.95 4.47 -3.52
N VAL A 53 -0.83 4.48 -4.22
CA VAL A 53 -0.55 5.48 -5.24
C VAL A 53 -1.10 4.96 -6.57
N ARG A 54 -1.92 5.78 -7.23
CA ARG A 54 -2.38 5.49 -8.59
C ARG A 54 -1.24 5.73 -9.55
N MET A 55 -0.60 4.65 -10.01
CA MET A 55 0.65 4.72 -10.75
C MET A 55 0.48 5.10 -12.22
N LYS A 56 -0.60 4.70 -12.87
CA LYS A 56 -0.79 4.91 -14.32
C LYS A 56 -0.68 6.38 -14.75
N PRO A 57 -1.34 7.36 -14.09
CA PRO A 57 -1.19 8.77 -14.46
C PRO A 57 0.22 9.33 -14.28
N LEU A 58 1.04 8.71 -13.43
CA LEU A 58 2.44 9.08 -13.21
C LEU A 58 3.36 8.43 -14.26
N ALA A 59 3.02 7.23 -14.70
CA ALA A 59 3.79 6.50 -15.69
C ALA A 59 3.63 7.09 -17.11
N GLU A 60 2.44 7.56 -17.47
CA GLU A 60 2.14 8.09 -18.80
C GLU A 60 3.12 9.20 -19.25
N PRO A 61 3.36 10.27 -18.49
CA PRO A 61 4.33 11.30 -18.88
C PRO A 61 5.78 10.79 -18.92
N ALA A 62 6.13 9.82 -18.08
CA ALA A 62 7.45 9.19 -18.08
C ALA A 62 7.67 8.33 -19.33
N ILE A 63 6.66 7.56 -19.75
CA ILE A 63 6.65 6.81 -21.00
C ILE A 63 6.82 7.75 -22.19
N GLU A 64 6.06 8.85 -22.23
CA GLU A 64 6.11 9.83 -23.31
C GLU A 64 7.48 10.54 -23.40
N ALA A 65 8.12 10.78 -22.26
CA ALA A 65 9.46 11.36 -22.23
C ALA A 65 10.50 10.47 -22.93
N VAL A 66 10.38 9.17 -22.82
CA VAL A 66 11.25 8.21 -23.53
C VAL A 66 10.85 8.11 -25.02
N ARG A 67 9.55 8.01 -25.33
CA ARG A 67 9.07 7.95 -26.72
C ARG A 67 9.46 9.15 -27.57
N THR A 68 9.48 10.33 -26.94
CA THR A 68 9.87 11.59 -27.60
C THR A 68 11.36 11.86 -27.59
N GLY A 69 12.16 10.95 -27.02
CA GLY A 69 13.61 11.10 -26.94
C GLY A 69 14.11 12.15 -25.94
N LYS A 70 13.23 12.66 -25.04
CA LYS A 70 13.66 13.53 -23.93
C LYS A 70 14.51 12.79 -22.91
N ILE A 71 14.25 11.47 -22.77
CA ILE A 71 15.06 10.53 -21.97
C ILE A 71 15.51 9.43 -22.93
N VAL A 72 16.82 9.14 -22.93
CA VAL A 72 17.43 8.12 -23.80
C VAL A 72 18.15 7.10 -22.94
N PHE A 73 17.94 5.81 -23.25
CA PHE A 73 18.66 4.72 -22.60
C PHE A 73 19.95 4.39 -23.35
N VAL A 74 21.03 4.24 -22.63
CA VAL A 74 22.31 3.80 -23.17
C VAL A 74 22.76 2.56 -22.40
N PRO A 75 22.81 1.39 -23.04
CA PRO A 75 22.45 1.10 -24.42
C PRO A 75 20.93 1.03 -24.63
N GLN A 76 20.48 1.35 -25.83
CA GLN A 76 19.06 1.43 -26.21
C GLN A 76 18.25 0.16 -25.95
N ARG A 77 18.87 -1.00 -25.92
CA ARG A 77 18.19 -2.29 -25.66
C ARG A 77 17.33 -2.31 -24.39
N TRP A 78 17.63 -1.43 -23.41
CA TRP A 78 16.90 -1.34 -22.14
C TRP A 78 15.56 -0.60 -22.25
N GLU A 79 15.30 0.13 -23.36
CA GLU A 79 14.00 0.76 -23.61
C GLU A 79 12.86 -0.24 -23.60
N LYS A 80 13.07 -1.44 -24.20
CA LYS A 80 12.06 -2.49 -24.22
C LYS A 80 11.65 -2.91 -22.81
N THR A 81 12.62 -3.14 -21.93
CA THR A 81 12.36 -3.51 -20.54
C THR A 81 11.66 -2.38 -19.79
N TYR A 82 12.08 -1.13 -20.02
CA TYR A 82 11.44 0.03 -19.43
C TYR A 82 9.97 0.13 -19.82
N PHE A 83 9.62 0.04 -21.09
CA PHE A 83 8.24 0.10 -21.57
C PHE A 83 7.42 -1.06 -21.03
N GLU A 84 7.96 -2.27 -21.01
CA GLU A 84 7.27 -3.43 -20.44
C GLU A 84 6.87 -3.21 -18.98
N TRP A 85 7.75 -2.63 -18.16
CA TRP A 85 7.45 -2.31 -16.78
C TRP A 85 6.47 -1.16 -16.64
N MET A 86 6.68 -0.07 -17.37
CA MET A 86 5.91 1.17 -17.21
C MET A 86 4.48 1.05 -17.78
N GLU A 87 4.29 0.35 -18.89
CA GLU A 87 2.98 0.14 -19.52
C GLU A 87 2.10 -0.82 -18.71
N ASN A 88 2.74 -1.77 -18.02
CA ASN A 88 2.05 -2.76 -17.19
C ASN A 88 2.08 -2.42 -15.69
N ILE A 89 2.47 -1.19 -15.32
CA ILE A 89 2.59 -0.79 -13.93
C ILE A 89 1.25 -0.86 -13.20
N ARG A 90 1.27 -1.42 -12.00
CA ARG A 90 0.11 -1.52 -11.12
C ARG A 90 0.18 -0.45 -10.04
N ASP A 91 -0.99 -0.14 -9.47
CA ASP A 91 -1.05 0.75 -8.32
C ASP A 91 -0.19 0.23 -7.17
N TRP A 92 0.57 1.12 -6.58
CA TRP A 92 1.55 0.80 -5.55
C TRP A 92 0.95 0.95 -4.16
N CYS A 93 0.87 -0.15 -3.41
CA CYS A 93 0.52 -0.12 -2.01
C CYS A 93 1.67 0.51 -1.20
N ILE A 94 1.40 1.64 -0.56
CA ILE A 94 2.39 2.42 0.18
C ILE A 94 2.26 2.31 1.70
N SER A 95 1.19 1.74 2.21
CA SER A 95 1.01 1.53 3.65
C SER A 95 1.69 0.25 4.13
N ARG A 96 2.29 0.31 5.31
CA ARG A 96 2.95 -0.82 5.98
C ARG A 96 2.53 -0.87 7.43
N GLN A 97 2.22 -2.07 7.92
CA GLN A 97 1.87 -2.38 9.29
C GLN A 97 3.14 -2.79 10.07
N ILE A 98 4.08 -1.87 10.17
CA ILE A 98 5.35 -2.04 10.89
C ILE A 98 5.53 -0.94 11.93
N TRP A 99 6.30 -1.22 12.95
CA TRP A 99 6.49 -0.30 14.07
C TRP A 99 7.33 0.93 13.73
N TRP A 100 8.32 0.79 12.84
CA TRP A 100 9.26 1.85 12.48
C TRP A 100 9.00 2.39 11.08
N GLY A 101 8.88 3.70 10.97
CA GLY A 101 8.69 4.39 9.69
C GLY A 101 8.00 5.75 9.83
N HIS A 102 7.81 6.43 8.72
CA HIS A 102 7.04 7.68 8.66
C HIS A 102 5.55 7.34 8.68
N ARG A 103 4.83 7.80 9.68
CA ARG A 103 3.37 7.61 9.73
C ARG A 103 2.69 8.30 8.56
N ILE A 104 1.68 7.64 8.03
CA ILE A 104 0.84 8.20 6.97
C ILE A 104 0.19 9.50 7.49
N PRO A 105 0.36 10.64 6.78
CA PRO A 105 -0.11 11.94 7.24
C PRO A 105 -1.60 12.15 6.94
N VAL A 106 -2.41 11.13 7.23
CA VAL A 106 -3.87 11.18 7.08
C VAL A 106 -4.52 11.10 8.45
N TYR A 107 -5.54 11.89 8.62
CA TYR A 107 -6.28 12.04 9.87
C TYR A 107 -7.76 11.75 9.63
N THR A 108 -8.38 11.06 10.57
CA THR A 108 -9.79 10.72 10.56
C THR A 108 -10.48 11.36 11.75
N CYS A 109 -11.55 12.08 11.48
CA CYS A 109 -12.42 12.63 12.51
C CYS A 109 -13.42 11.59 12.98
N THR A 110 -13.37 11.19 14.24
CA THR A 110 -14.26 10.18 14.82
C THR A 110 -15.74 10.55 14.73
N PRO A 111 -16.17 11.80 15.07
CA PRO A 111 -17.59 12.17 15.02
C PRO A 111 -18.21 12.19 13.62
N CYS A 112 -17.48 12.62 12.59
CA CYS A 112 -18.07 12.81 11.26
C CYS A 112 -17.48 11.90 10.17
N GLY A 113 -16.50 11.07 10.48
CA GLY A 113 -15.86 10.16 9.56
C GLY A 113 -15.07 10.83 8.43
N HIS A 114 -14.81 12.15 8.54
CA HIS A 114 -14.04 12.87 7.53
C HIS A 114 -12.57 12.50 7.58
N GLU A 115 -12.00 12.12 6.43
CA GLU A 115 -10.58 11.80 6.27
C GLU A 115 -9.90 12.88 5.43
N TRP A 116 -8.73 13.33 5.85
CA TRP A 116 -7.93 14.31 5.11
C TRP A 116 -6.43 14.17 5.41
N ALA A 117 -5.60 14.61 4.48
CA ALA A 117 -4.15 14.70 4.68
C ALA A 117 -3.76 16.06 5.25
N ALA A 118 -2.79 16.08 6.18
CA ALA A 118 -2.23 17.31 6.73
C ALA A 118 -0.73 17.15 7.01
N LYS A 119 0.05 18.24 6.80
CA LYS A 119 1.51 18.26 7.05
C LYS A 119 1.84 18.23 8.55
N THR A 120 0.95 18.76 9.37
CA THR A 120 1.09 18.81 10.83
C THR A 120 -0.18 18.29 11.47
N ALA A 121 -0.07 17.79 12.69
CA ALA A 121 -1.23 17.33 13.45
C ALA A 121 -2.30 18.43 13.55
N PRO A 122 -3.54 18.20 13.10
CA PRO A 122 -4.58 19.20 13.12
C PRO A 122 -5.15 19.40 14.52
N ASN A 123 -5.49 20.63 14.85
CA ASN A 123 -6.14 20.97 16.12
C ASN A 123 -7.67 20.81 16.06
N THR A 124 -8.24 20.91 14.85
CA THR A 124 -9.70 20.83 14.64
C THR A 124 -10.01 20.14 13.33
N CYS A 125 -11.16 19.47 13.29
CA CYS A 125 -11.68 18.89 12.05
C CYS A 125 -12.16 19.99 11.08
N PRO A 126 -11.69 20.04 9.83
CA PRO A 126 -12.07 21.06 8.86
C PRO A 126 -13.55 20.98 8.45
N LYS A 127 -14.19 19.82 8.66
CA LYS A 127 -15.61 19.60 8.26
C LYS A 127 -16.61 19.90 9.36
N CYS A 128 -16.34 19.50 10.60
CA CYS A 128 -17.32 19.61 11.70
C CYS A 128 -16.83 20.39 12.91
N GLY A 129 -15.57 20.85 12.93
CA GLY A 129 -14.99 21.60 14.04
C GLY A 129 -14.62 20.77 15.27
N ALA A 130 -14.73 19.44 15.22
CA ALA A 130 -14.35 18.56 16.33
C ALA A 130 -12.89 18.81 16.76
N ALA A 131 -12.63 18.76 18.06
CA ALA A 131 -11.33 19.04 18.65
C ALA A 131 -10.31 17.93 18.40
N ALA A 132 -9.04 18.20 18.66
CA ALA A 132 -7.91 17.32 18.34
C ALA A 132 -7.99 15.94 19.00
N ASP A 133 -8.59 15.83 20.21
CA ASP A 133 -8.80 14.57 20.92
C ASP A 133 -9.78 13.60 20.22
N GLN A 134 -10.57 14.14 19.28
CA GLN A 134 -11.51 13.39 18.44
C GLN A 134 -10.95 13.12 17.04
N ILE A 135 -9.67 13.39 16.81
CA ILE A 135 -8.99 13.19 15.54
C ILE A 135 -7.91 12.14 15.71
N THR A 136 -7.95 11.11 14.88
CA THR A 136 -6.98 10.01 14.93
C THR A 136 -6.13 10.04 13.67
N GLN A 137 -4.81 9.99 13.82
CA GLN A 137 -3.90 9.78 12.68
C GLN A 137 -3.87 8.31 12.32
N ASP A 138 -3.75 8.00 11.02
CA ASP A 138 -3.53 6.66 10.51
C ASP A 138 -2.35 5.99 11.23
N GLU A 139 -2.52 4.72 11.63
CA GLU A 139 -1.50 3.98 12.39
C GLU A 139 -0.42 3.39 11.49
N ASP A 140 -0.72 3.21 10.22
CA ASP A 140 0.21 2.68 9.24
C ASP A 140 1.36 3.66 8.95
N VAL A 141 2.47 3.12 8.50
CA VAL A 141 3.63 3.91 8.06
C VAL A 141 3.79 3.79 6.55
N LEU A 142 4.48 4.77 5.95
CA LEU A 142 4.79 4.76 4.54
C LEU A 142 5.87 3.72 4.22
N ASP A 143 5.77 3.11 3.06
CA ASP A 143 6.83 2.29 2.47
C ASP A 143 8.15 3.06 2.45
N THR A 144 9.25 2.40 2.77
CA THR A 144 10.60 2.99 2.77
C THR A 144 10.93 3.66 1.45
N TRP A 145 10.52 3.06 0.33
CA TRP A 145 10.76 3.61 -1.00
C TRP A 145 9.99 4.88 -1.29
N PHE A 146 8.90 5.15 -0.57
CA PHE A 146 8.12 6.38 -0.77
C PHE A 146 8.94 7.65 -0.53
N SER A 147 9.81 7.64 0.46
CA SER A 147 10.70 8.78 0.77
C SER A 147 12.10 8.63 0.18
N SER A 148 12.61 7.41 0.01
CA SER A 148 13.98 7.19 -0.50
C SER A 148 14.18 7.67 -1.94
N TRP A 149 13.14 7.63 -2.78
CA TRP A 149 13.17 8.20 -4.13
C TRP A 149 13.40 9.72 -4.14
N LEU A 150 13.04 10.41 -3.06
CA LEU A 150 13.16 11.85 -2.95
C LEU A 150 14.55 12.30 -2.50
N TRP A 151 15.42 11.38 -2.10
CA TRP A 151 16.74 11.70 -1.56
C TRP A 151 17.58 12.59 -2.49
N PRO A 152 17.69 12.34 -3.81
CA PRO A 152 18.46 13.18 -4.71
C PRO A 152 17.96 14.62 -4.80
N PHE A 153 16.68 14.86 -4.48
CA PHE A 153 16.06 16.18 -4.51
C PHE A 153 16.06 16.85 -3.13
N SER A 154 15.73 16.07 -2.10
CA SER A 154 15.57 16.61 -0.74
C SER A 154 16.88 17.06 -0.13
N THR A 155 18.00 16.44 -0.49
CA THR A 155 19.34 16.87 -0.06
C THR A 155 19.73 18.25 -0.59
N PHE A 156 19.13 18.69 -1.69
CA PHE A 156 19.27 20.03 -2.24
C PHE A 156 18.15 20.98 -1.81
N GLY A 157 17.37 20.61 -0.79
CA GLY A 157 16.36 21.47 -0.19
C GLY A 157 14.97 21.43 -0.85
N TRP A 158 14.74 20.55 -1.85
CA TRP A 158 13.39 20.37 -2.41
C TRP A 158 12.36 20.07 -1.29
N PRO A 159 11.14 20.64 -1.31
CA PRO A 159 10.51 21.35 -2.43
C PRO A 159 10.77 22.86 -2.50
N ALA A 160 11.70 23.42 -1.70
CA ALA A 160 12.10 24.80 -1.86
C ALA A 160 12.94 24.97 -3.15
N ASP A 161 12.85 26.17 -3.75
CA ASP A 161 13.67 26.47 -4.92
C ASP A 161 15.13 26.70 -4.48
N HIS A 162 16.03 25.84 -4.94
CA HIS A 162 17.46 25.92 -4.64
C HIS A 162 18.27 25.91 -5.94
N PRO A 163 19.36 26.72 -6.05
CA PRO A 163 20.17 26.78 -7.27
C PRO A 163 20.69 25.43 -7.74
N ASP A 164 21.10 24.56 -6.80
CA ASP A 164 21.67 23.26 -7.11
C ASP A 164 20.66 22.30 -7.75
N LEU A 165 19.37 22.43 -7.44
CA LEU A 165 18.30 21.67 -8.12
C LEU A 165 18.14 22.00 -9.61
N LYS A 166 18.70 23.13 -10.06
CA LYS A 166 18.70 23.53 -11.48
C LYS A 166 19.95 23.07 -12.21
N PHE A 167 20.99 22.73 -11.45
CA PHE A 167 22.27 22.29 -11.99
C PHE A 167 22.36 20.78 -12.14
N TYR A 168 21.84 20.04 -11.16
CA TYR A 168 21.80 18.57 -11.11
C TYR A 168 20.41 18.05 -11.47
#